data_f02f363cabd3984f880384b466cf656c
#
_entry.id   f02f363cabd3984f880384b466cf656c
#
_cell.length_a   1.000
_cell.length_b   1.000
_cell.length_c   1.000
_cell.angle_alpha   90.00
_cell.angle_beta   90.00
_cell.angle_gamma   90.00
#
_symmetry.space_group_name_H-M   'P 1'
#
loop_
_entity.id
_entity.type
_entity.pdbx_description
1 polymer ?
#
loop_
_entity_poly.entity_id
_entity_poly.type
_entity_poly.pdbx_seq_one_letter_code
_entity_poly.pdbx_strand_id
1 'polypeptide(L)'
;SGLILSGKTVAATQQLSELIAERAVGKYYLTVVKGTVTETERIRGYLTKNERTNRVSIQREQQGDAVYIETAYRPLCAGRGCTLLEVELVTGKSHQIRSHLASIGHPLAGDTKYGDAEFNRRFREKYGLKYQLLHSWKAVFPELTGTLSDLSGKTFTAPLPSSVRRILQGEHLTGEGL
;
A
#
# COMPACT_ATOMS: atom_id res chain seq x y z
N SER A 1 9.50 -0.99 1.10
CA SER A 1 10.12 -0.92 2.44
C SER A 1 9.08 -1.12 3.54
N GLY A 2 9.54 -1.23 4.80
CA GLY A 2 8.65 -1.30 5.95
C GLY A 2 8.55 -2.69 6.57
N LEU A 3 7.40 -2.98 7.21
CA LEU A 3 7.15 -4.21 7.95
C LEU A 3 7.09 -5.44 7.03
N ILE A 4 7.67 -6.52 7.52
CA ILE A 4 7.56 -7.87 6.97
C ILE A 4 7.10 -8.78 8.10
N LEU A 5 6.07 -9.60 7.86
CA LEU A 5 5.57 -10.58 8.82
C LEU A 5 6.11 -11.97 8.43
N SER A 6 6.69 -12.68 9.40
CA SER A 6 7.26 -14.02 9.19
C SER A 6 7.10 -14.86 10.45
N GLY A 7 6.65 -16.09 10.30
CA GLY A 7 6.63 -17.06 11.39
C GLY A 7 8.01 -17.71 11.59
N LYS A 8 8.46 -17.86 12.86
CA LYS A 8 9.71 -18.55 13.20
C LYS A 8 9.54 -20.06 13.34
N THR A 9 8.31 -20.55 13.44
CA THR A 9 7.96 -21.96 13.54
C THR A 9 6.86 -22.30 12.53
N VAL A 10 6.67 -23.57 12.25
CA VAL A 10 5.58 -24.03 11.36
C VAL A 10 4.22 -23.58 11.91
N ALA A 11 3.95 -23.81 13.20
CA ALA A 11 2.69 -23.40 13.83
C ALA A 11 2.44 -21.89 13.74
N ALA A 12 3.46 -21.05 14.02
CA ALA A 12 3.34 -19.60 13.88
C ALA A 12 3.10 -19.18 12.42
N THR A 13 3.74 -19.85 11.46
CA THR A 13 3.56 -19.58 10.03
C THR A 13 2.15 -19.94 9.58
N GLN A 14 1.62 -21.07 10.02
CA GLN A 14 0.25 -21.49 9.71
C GLN A 14 -0.78 -20.50 10.27
N GLN A 15 -0.72 -20.21 11.56
CA GLN A 15 -1.64 -19.27 12.21
C GLN A 15 -1.56 -17.88 11.55
N LEU A 16 -0.35 -17.38 11.24
CA LEU A 16 -0.17 -16.10 10.57
C LEU A 16 -0.77 -16.12 9.15
N SER A 17 -0.62 -17.22 8.42
CA SER A 17 -1.20 -17.38 7.07
C SER A 17 -2.72 -17.38 7.11
N GLU A 18 -3.33 -18.04 8.09
CA GLU A 18 -4.77 -18.04 8.33
C GLU A 18 -5.28 -16.63 8.62
N LEU A 19 -4.66 -15.91 9.56
CA LEU A 19 -5.02 -14.54 9.91
C LEU A 19 -4.94 -13.58 8.69
N ILE A 20 -3.94 -13.76 7.82
CA ILE A 20 -3.81 -12.98 6.59
C ILE A 20 -4.89 -13.35 5.58
N ALA A 21 -5.21 -14.64 5.42
CA ALA A 21 -6.24 -15.12 4.51
C ALA A 21 -7.65 -14.64 4.94
N GLU A 22 -7.92 -14.65 6.24
CA GLU A 22 -9.15 -14.16 6.87
C GLU A 22 -9.23 -12.62 6.94
N ARG A 23 -8.16 -11.93 6.54
CA ARG A 23 -8.06 -10.46 6.59
C ARG A 23 -8.13 -9.89 8.02
N ALA A 24 -7.80 -10.69 9.00
CA ALA A 24 -7.85 -10.31 10.41
C ALA A 24 -6.73 -9.34 10.81
N VAL A 25 -5.59 -9.35 10.11
CA VAL A 25 -4.49 -8.41 10.33
C VAL A 25 -4.71 -7.15 9.51
N GLY A 26 -4.86 -6.00 10.17
CA GLY A 26 -4.87 -4.69 9.52
C GLY A 26 -3.49 -4.36 8.93
N LYS A 27 -3.42 -4.07 7.63
CA LYS A 27 -2.17 -3.75 6.91
C LYS A 27 -2.27 -2.37 6.30
N TYR A 28 -1.44 -1.45 6.77
CA TYR A 28 -1.45 -0.05 6.35
C TYR A 28 -0.13 0.33 5.69
N TYR A 29 -0.25 1.07 4.61
CA TYR A 29 0.87 1.53 3.79
C TYR A 29 0.85 3.04 3.69
N LEU A 30 2.04 3.64 3.58
CA LEU A 30 2.19 5.03 3.18
C LEU A 30 2.67 5.09 1.74
N THR A 31 2.08 5.98 0.97
CA THR A 31 2.46 6.22 -0.43
C THR A 31 2.22 7.66 -0.82
N VAL A 32 3.03 8.16 -1.76
CA VAL A 32 2.80 9.45 -2.42
C VAL A 32 2.23 9.19 -3.80
N VAL A 33 1.08 9.80 -4.09
CA VAL A 33 0.38 9.67 -5.36
C VAL A 33 0.33 10.98 -6.14
N LYS A 34 0.14 10.90 -7.46
CA LYS A 34 -0.07 12.04 -8.35
C LYS A 34 -1.42 12.70 -8.06
N GLY A 35 -1.44 14.03 -8.09
CA GLY A 35 -2.66 14.84 -7.96
C GLY A 35 -3.06 15.09 -6.52
N THR A 36 -4.15 15.84 -6.37
CA THR A 36 -4.75 16.19 -5.08
C THR A 36 -5.89 15.22 -4.78
N VAL A 37 -5.77 14.52 -3.65
CA VAL A 37 -6.83 13.67 -3.09
C VAL A 37 -7.33 14.35 -1.83
N THR A 38 -8.63 14.61 -1.75
CA THR A 38 -9.24 15.36 -0.64
C THR A 38 -10.11 14.49 0.27
N GLU A 39 -10.56 13.35 -0.22
CA GLU A 39 -11.53 12.52 0.47
C GLU A 39 -10.99 11.13 0.82
N THR A 40 -11.49 10.61 1.92
CA THR A 40 -11.27 9.22 2.33
C THR A 40 -12.24 8.34 1.55
N GLU A 41 -11.71 7.34 0.87
CA GLU A 41 -12.53 6.43 0.07
C GLU A 41 -12.14 4.96 0.26
N ARG A 42 -13.10 4.11 -0.07
CA ARG A 42 -12.95 2.67 -0.15
C ARG A 42 -13.30 2.22 -1.56
N ILE A 43 -12.27 1.91 -2.34
CA ILE A 43 -12.40 1.50 -3.73
C ILE A 43 -12.47 -0.02 -3.84
N ARG A 44 -13.34 -0.49 -4.76
CA ARG A 44 -13.61 -1.90 -5.02
C ARG A 44 -13.48 -2.19 -6.49
N GLY A 45 -13.11 -3.42 -6.83
CA GLY A 45 -13.00 -3.84 -8.22
C GLY A 45 -12.60 -5.30 -8.33
N TYR A 46 -12.28 -5.71 -9.54
CA TYR A 46 -11.85 -7.06 -9.86
C TYR A 46 -10.50 -7.02 -10.56
N LEU A 47 -9.56 -7.81 -10.09
CA LEU A 47 -8.20 -7.85 -10.57
C LEU A 47 -7.95 -9.12 -11.38
N THR A 48 -7.48 -8.94 -12.61
CA THR A 48 -6.95 -10.04 -13.43
C THR A 48 -5.45 -9.90 -13.56
N LYS A 49 -4.72 -11.00 -13.41
CA LYS A 49 -3.26 -11.04 -13.55
C LYS A 49 -2.87 -11.72 -14.86
N ASN A 50 -2.07 -11.02 -15.66
CA ASN A 50 -1.40 -11.60 -16.80
C ASN A 50 -0.06 -12.21 -16.33
N GLU A 51 0.01 -13.53 -16.24
CA GLU A 51 1.19 -14.23 -15.71
C GLU A 51 2.44 -14.01 -16.57
N ARG A 52 2.30 -13.93 -17.91
CA ARG A 52 3.43 -13.75 -18.83
C ARG A 52 4.12 -12.39 -18.66
N THR A 53 3.35 -11.31 -18.42
CA THR A 53 3.88 -9.96 -18.26
C THR A 53 4.01 -9.56 -16.79
N ASN A 54 3.49 -10.39 -15.88
CA ASN A 54 3.33 -10.09 -14.46
C ASN A 54 2.64 -8.72 -14.24
N ARG A 55 1.73 -8.33 -15.13
CA ARG A 55 0.89 -7.13 -15.00
C ARG A 55 -0.49 -7.51 -14.53
N VAL A 56 -1.13 -6.59 -13.80
CA VAL A 56 -2.53 -6.71 -13.42
C VAL A 56 -3.35 -5.60 -14.06
N SER A 57 -4.60 -5.89 -14.33
CA SER A 57 -5.63 -4.95 -14.79
C SER A 57 -6.79 -4.95 -13.81
N ILE A 58 -7.44 -3.79 -13.67
CA ILE A 58 -8.59 -3.59 -12.80
C ILE A 58 -9.83 -3.40 -13.65
N GLN A 59 -10.91 -4.06 -13.24
CA GLN A 59 -12.23 -3.99 -13.87
C GLN A 59 -13.28 -3.66 -12.80
N ARG A 60 -14.37 -3.01 -13.21
CA ARG A 60 -15.49 -2.68 -12.31
C ARG A 60 -16.37 -3.88 -12.01
N GLU A 61 -16.51 -4.77 -12.98
CA GLU A 61 -17.36 -5.96 -12.92
C GLU A 61 -16.53 -7.22 -13.01
N GLN A 62 -17.02 -8.30 -12.42
CA GLN A 62 -16.35 -9.60 -12.50
C GLN A 62 -16.44 -10.15 -13.91
N GLN A 63 -15.28 -10.47 -14.51
CA GLN A 63 -15.16 -11.13 -15.80
C GLN A 63 -14.13 -12.24 -15.70
N GLY A 64 -14.50 -13.43 -16.17
CA GLY A 64 -13.62 -14.60 -16.17
C GLY A 64 -13.11 -14.96 -14.75
N ASP A 65 -11.81 -15.11 -14.63
CA ASP A 65 -11.08 -15.45 -13.41
C ASP A 65 -10.67 -14.25 -12.55
N ALA A 66 -11.25 -13.07 -12.82
CA ALA A 66 -10.95 -11.86 -12.07
C ALA A 66 -11.34 -11.99 -10.59
N VAL A 67 -10.43 -11.60 -9.70
CA VAL A 67 -10.56 -11.75 -8.24
C VAL A 67 -10.99 -10.42 -7.63
N TYR A 68 -11.99 -10.45 -6.74
CA TYR A 68 -12.41 -9.26 -5.99
C TYR A 68 -11.27 -8.67 -5.19
N ILE A 69 -11.13 -7.35 -5.28
CA ILE A 69 -10.17 -6.56 -4.50
C ILE A 69 -10.84 -5.37 -3.84
N GLU A 70 -10.31 -5.01 -2.69
CA GLU A 70 -10.76 -3.86 -1.92
C GLU A 70 -9.58 -3.16 -1.27
N THR A 71 -9.51 -1.83 -1.45
CA THR A 71 -8.48 -0.95 -0.92
C THR A 71 -9.14 0.27 -0.33
N ALA A 72 -8.87 0.61 0.92
CA ALA A 72 -9.30 1.88 1.50
C ALA A 72 -8.11 2.83 1.57
N TYR A 73 -8.35 4.12 1.42
CA TYR A 73 -7.31 5.13 1.59
C TYR A 73 -7.87 6.40 2.22
N ARG A 74 -7.01 7.11 2.93
CA ARG A 74 -7.28 8.47 3.40
C ARG A 74 -6.10 9.38 3.10
N PRO A 75 -6.36 10.60 2.64
CA PRO A 75 -5.31 11.61 2.48
C PRO A 75 -4.81 12.07 3.86
N LEU A 76 -3.50 12.16 3.99
CA LEU A 76 -2.85 12.70 5.18
C LEU A 76 -2.41 14.14 4.96
N CYS A 77 -1.84 14.42 3.79
CA CYS A 77 -1.36 15.75 3.45
C CYS A 77 -1.29 15.91 1.93
N ALA A 78 -1.75 17.03 1.40
CA ALA A 78 -1.60 17.42 0.00
C ALA A 78 -0.45 18.42 -0.16
N GLY A 79 0.34 18.22 -1.21
CA GLY A 79 1.50 19.05 -1.53
C GLY A 79 1.49 19.52 -2.99
N ARG A 80 2.65 19.70 -3.59
CA ARG A 80 2.84 20.25 -4.95
C ARG A 80 2.42 19.26 -6.04
N GLY A 81 1.10 19.15 -6.28
CA GLY A 81 0.53 18.25 -7.28
C GLY A 81 0.69 16.77 -6.94
N CYS A 82 0.76 16.46 -5.65
CA CYS A 82 0.81 15.12 -5.10
C CYS A 82 0.15 15.08 -3.72
N THR A 83 -0.22 13.88 -3.27
CA THR A 83 -0.83 13.66 -1.96
C THR A 83 -0.15 12.48 -1.27
N LEU A 84 0.12 12.61 0.01
CA LEU A 84 0.49 11.50 0.87
C LEU A 84 -0.79 10.81 1.34
N LEU A 85 -0.87 9.51 1.08
CA LEU A 85 -1.98 8.67 1.50
C LEU A 85 -1.54 7.64 2.55
N GLU A 86 -2.39 7.41 3.53
CA GLU A 86 -2.45 6.14 4.24
C GLU A 86 -3.40 5.21 3.49
N VAL A 87 -2.94 4.00 3.20
CA VAL A 87 -3.69 3.01 2.43
C VAL A 87 -3.86 1.75 3.26
N GLU A 88 -5.10 1.35 3.51
CA GLU A 88 -5.44 0.06 4.10
C GLU A 88 -5.57 -1.00 3.00
N LEU A 89 -4.75 -2.04 3.08
CA LEU A 89 -4.81 -3.18 2.18
C LEU A 89 -5.81 -4.21 2.71
N VAL A 90 -7.09 -4.06 2.40
CA VAL A 90 -8.16 -4.95 2.87
C VAL A 90 -8.01 -6.34 2.27
N THR A 91 -7.86 -6.44 0.94
CA THR A 91 -7.44 -7.67 0.26
C THR A 91 -5.98 -7.57 -0.14
N GLY A 92 -5.26 -8.70 -0.27
CA GLY A 92 -3.82 -8.71 -0.49
C GLY A 92 -3.41 -9.39 -1.79
N LYS A 93 -3.72 -8.80 -2.95
CA LYS A 93 -3.31 -9.33 -4.26
C LYS A 93 -2.07 -8.63 -4.81
N SER A 94 -1.33 -9.34 -5.67
CA SER A 94 -0.12 -8.80 -6.31
C SER A 94 -0.36 -7.45 -6.96
N HIS A 95 0.48 -6.48 -6.65
CA HIS A 95 0.42 -5.10 -7.16
C HIS A 95 -0.90 -4.35 -6.89
N GLN A 96 -1.77 -4.84 -6.00
CA GLN A 96 -3.11 -4.31 -5.81
C GLN A 96 -3.13 -2.80 -5.55
N ILE A 97 -2.45 -2.29 -4.53
CA ILE A 97 -2.42 -0.85 -4.22
C ILE A 97 -1.98 -0.04 -5.45
N ARG A 98 -0.92 -0.49 -6.12
CA ARG A 98 -0.31 0.20 -7.25
C ARG A 98 -1.28 0.34 -8.43
N SER A 99 -1.88 -0.77 -8.84
CA SER A 99 -2.83 -0.79 -9.97
C SER A 99 -4.17 -0.15 -9.62
N HIS A 100 -4.65 -0.35 -8.38
CA HIS A 100 -5.95 0.18 -7.95
C HIS A 100 -5.94 1.71 -7.87
N LEU A 101 -4.91 2.31 -7.23
CA LEU A 101 -4.77 3.77 -7.20
C LEU A 101 -4.50 4.36 -8.59
N ALA A 102 -3.73 3.68 -9.43
CA ALA A 102 -3.52 4.10 -10.82
C ALA A 102 -4.83 4.08 -11.63
N SER A 103 -5.72 3.09 -11.41
CA SER A 103 -6.99 2.97 -12.14
C SER A 103 -7.98 4.11 -11.85
N ILE A 104 -7.82 4.80 -10.73
CA ILE A 104 -8.62 5.98 -10.36
C ILE A 104 -7.90 7.32 -10.61
N GLY A 105 -6.78 7.29 -11.36
CA GLY A 105 -6.05 8.50 -11.76
C GLY A 105 -4.99 9.00 -10.76
N HIS A 106 -4.71 8.24 -9.70
CA HIS A 106 -3.73 8.57 -8.65
C HIS A 106 -2.56 7.58 -8.60
N PRO A 107 -1.74 7.46 -9.67
CA PRO A 107 -0.61 6.54 -9.68
C PRO A 107 0.45 6.94 -8.64
N LEU A 108 1.17 5.93 -8.12
CA LEU A 108 2.23 6.09 -7.13
C LEU A 108 3.47 6.76 -7.73
N ALA A 109 4.10 7.63 -6.94
CA ALA A 109 5.42 8.18 -7.27
C ALA A 109 6.47 7.06 -7.39
N GLY A 110 7.26 7.12 -8.48
CA GLY A 110 8.32 6.14 -8.76
C GLY A 110 7.85 4.79 -9.30
N ASP A 111 6.55 4.60 -9.53
CA ASP A 111 6.03 3.35 -10.08
C ASP A 111 6.26 3.28 -11.60
N THR A 112 7.25 2.48 -12.03
CA THR A 112 7.60 2.32 -13.44
C THR A 112 6.63 1.45 -14.22
N LYS A 113 5.70 0.76 -13.54
CA LYS A 113 4.80 -0.22 -14.17
C LYS A 113 3.39 0.30 -14.36
N TYR A 114 2.87 1.03 -13.37
CA TYR A 114 1.52 1.59 -13.35
C TYR A 114 1.53 3.12 -13.19
N GLY A 115 2.71 3.72 -13.06
CA GLY A 115 2.90 5.13 -12.79
C GLY A 115 2.78 6.03 -14.01
N ASP A 116 2.84 7.31 -13.74
CA ASP A 116 2.89 8.38 -14.74
C ASP A 116 4.35 8.74 -15.04
N ALA A 117 4.70 8.79 -16.32
CA ALA A 117 6.10 8.98 -16.74
C ALA A 117 6.67 10.35 -16.35
N GLU A 118 5.89 11.42 -16.49
CA GLU A 118 6.31 12.78 -16.16
C GLU A 118 6.43 12.99 -14.64
N PHE A 119 5.44 12.51 -13.90
CA PHE A 119 5.45 12.50 -12.45
C PHE A 119 6.67 11.74 -11.90
N ASN A 120 6.95 10.55 -12.45
CA ASN A 120 8.11 9.74 -12.07
C ASN A 120 9.43 10.43 -12.43
N ARG A 121 9.52 11.11 -13.59
CA ARG A 121 10.71 11.87 -13.98
C ARG A 121 11.01 12.95 -12.95
N ARG A 122 10.01 13.76 -12.54
CA ARG A 122 10.16 14.81 -11.51
C ARG A 122 10.74 14.24 -10.21
N PHE A 123 10.21 13.12 -9.71
CA PHE A 123 10.69 12.51 -8.48
C PHE A 123 12.07 11.87 -8.62
N ARG A 124 12.39 11.34 -9.79
CA ARG A 124 13.71 10.78 -10.09
C ARG A 124 14.78 11.86 -10.13
N GLU A 125 14.55 12.95 -10.84
CA GLU A 125 15.50 14.07 -10.97
C GLU A 125 15.72 14.77 -9.62
N LYS A 126 14.65 15.04 -8.89
CA LYS A 126 14.72 15.79 -7.63
C LYS A 126 15.22 14.97 -6.43
N TYR A 127 14.85 13.69 -6.36
CA TYR A 127 15.08 12.86 -5.17
C TYR A 127 15.86 11.57 -5.43
N GLY A 128 16.12 11.23 -6.68
CA GLY A 128 16.72 9.95 -7.05
C GLY A 128 15.77 8.75 -6.88
N LEU A 129 14.45 8.98 -6.85
CA LEU A 129 13.47 7.92 -6.67
C LEU A 129 13.40 7.01 -7.90
N LYS A 130 13.82 5.74 -7.75
CA LYS A 130 13.91 4.77 -8.85
C LYS A 130 12.76 3.76 -8.88
N TYR A 131 12.08 3.55 -7.74
CA TYR A 131 11.04 2.55 -7.57
C TYR A 131 9.85 3.17 -6.85
N GLN A 132 8.70 2.50 -6.90
CA GLN A 132 7.46 2.95 -6.27
C GLN A 132 7.68 3.31 -4.79
N LEU A 133 7.24 4.50 -4.40
CA LEU A 133 7.19 4.91 -3.01
C LEU A 133 5.98 4.22 -2.36
N LEU A 134 6.22 3.06 -1.79
CA LEU A 134 5.23 2.28 -1.06
C LEU A 134 5.90 1.68 0.18
N HIS A 135 5.45 2.09 1.35
CA HIS A 135 6.02 1.73 2.64
C HIS A 135 4.97 1.04 3.51
N SER A 136 5.21 -0.23 3.84
CA SER A 136 4.38 -0.99 4.79
C SER A 136 4.68 -0.48 6.20
N TRP A 137 3.89 0.48 6.66
CA TRP A 137 4.27 1.25 7.84
C TRP A 137 3.61 0.79 9.14
N LYS A 138 2.41 0.16 9.05
CA LYS A 138 1.67 -0.25 10.24
C LYS A 138 0.98 -1.60 10.02
N ALA A 139 1.10 -2.48 11.00
CA ALA A 139 0.34 -3.74 11.11
C ALA A 139 -0.42 -3.76 12.44
N VAL A 140 -1.71 -4.09 12.38
CA VAL A 140 -2.61 -4.15 13.55
C VAL A 140 -3.11 -5.58 13.69
N PHE A 141 -2.78 -6.23 14.79
CA PHE A 141 -3.23 -7.58 15.08
C PHE A 141 -4.55 -7.54 15.87
N PRO A 142 -5.48 -8.46 15.59
CA PRO A 142 -6.71 -8.63 16.38
C PRO A 142 -6.39 -9.26 17.73
N GLU A 143 -7.43 -9.47 18.54
CA GLU A 143 -7.32 -10.34 19.70
C GLU A 143 -6.98 -11.78 19.25
N LEU A 144 -5.96 -12.36 19.84
CA LEU A 144 -5.39 -13.66 19.45
C LEU A 144 -5.26 -14.61 20.64
N THR A 145 -5.37 -15.91 20.35
CA THR A 145 -5.06 -17.02 21.25
C THR A 145 -4.04 -17.95 20.59
N GLY A 146 -3.54 -18.92 21.34
CA GLY A 146 -2.61 -19.92 20.82
C GLY A 146 -1.20 -19.39 20.61
N THR A 147 -0.52 -19.85 19.55
CA THR A 147 0.90 -19.62 19.30
C THR A 147 1.29 -18.15 19.12
N LEU A 148 0.36 -17.32 18.64
CA LEU A 148 0.57 -15.89 18.41
C LEU A 148 -0.12 -15.00 19.45
N SER A 149 -0.51 -15.54 20.63
CA SER A 149 -1.16 -14.78 21.71
C SER A 149 -0.36 -13.56 22.14
N ASP A 150 0.97 -13.61 22.08
CA ASP A 150 1.84 -12.48 22.39
C ASP A 150 1.68 -11.28 21.45
N LEU A 151 1.03 -11.48 20.29
CA LEU A 151 0.73 -10.41 19.34
C LEU A 151 -0.70 -9.87 19.51
N SER A 152 -1.52 -10.43 20.41
CA SER A 152 -2.91 -10.06 20.61
C SER A 152 -3.08 -8.56 20.86
N GLY A 153 -3.95 -7.92 20.07
CA GLY A 153 -4.25 -6.50 20.14
C GLY A 153 -3.09 -5.54 19.83
N LYS A 154 -1.92 -6.07 19.45
CA LYS A 154 -0.72 -5.23 19.22
C LYS A 154 -0.72 -4.54 17.87
N THR A 155 -0.16 -3.34 17.88
CA THR A 155 0.15 -2.55 16.68
C THR A 155 1.65 -2.40 16.55
N PHE A 156 2.16 -2.66 15.35
CA PHE A 156 3.56 -2.46 15.00
C PHE A 156 3.67 -1.39 13.92
N THR A 157 4.67 -0.52 14.05
CA THR A 157 4.96 0.51 13.06
C THR A 157 6.42 0.45 12.62
N ALA A 158 6.67 0.70 11.34
CA ALA A 158 8.02 0.84 10.82
C ALA A 158 8.37 2.33 10.65
N PRO A 159 9.56 2.77 11.08
CA PRO A 159 9.99 4.14 10.86
C PRO A 159 10.17 4.40 9.36
N LEU A 160 9.85 5.62 8.93
CA LEU A 160 10.08 6.05 7.55
C LEU A 160 11.59 6.05 7.21
N PRO A 161 11.99 5.46 6.07
CA PRO A 161 13.35 5.61 5.57
C PRO A 161 13.73 7.09 5.37
N SER A 162 15.01 7.42 5.53
CA SER A 162 15.51 8.80 5.35
C SER A 162 15.22 9.36 3.96
N SER A 163 15.28 8.51 2.93
CA SER A 163 14.91 8.89 1.55
C SER A 163 13.44 9.28 1.42
N VAL A 164 12.54 8.57 2.10
CA VAL A 164 11.11 8.89 2.10
C VAL A 164 10.87 10.19 2.88
N ARG A 165 11.44 10.35 4.07
CA ARG A 165 11.35 11.61 4.84
C ARG A 165 11.79 12.82 4.03
N ARG A 166 12.91 12.72 3.29
CA ARG A 166 13.41 13.79 2.41
C ARG A 166 12.39 14.15 1.33
N ILE A 167 11.71 13.16 0.73
CA ILE A 167 10.65 13.39 -0.24
C ILE A 167 9.47 14.12 0.40
N LEU A 168 8.98 13.64 1.55
CA LEU A 168 7.85 14.26 2.23
C LEU A 168 8.12 15.71 2.58
N GLN A 169 9.30 16.02 3.13
CA GLN A 169 9.72 17.41 3.42
C GLN A 169 9.80 18.26 2.17
N GLY A 170 10.44 17.76 1.10
CA GLY A 170 10.63 18.51 -0.14
C GLY A 170 9.36 18.75 -0.95
N GLU A 171 8.31 17.94 -0.74
CA GLU A 171 6.99 18.11 -1.36
C GLU A 171 5.96 18.77 -0.41
N HIS A 172 6.38 19.21 0.80
CA HIS A 172 5.51 19.76 1.85
C HIS A 172 4.39 18.82 2.29
N LEU A 173 4.72 17.52 2.38
CA LEU A 173 3.82 16.44 2.81
C LEU A 173 4.06 16.05 4.27
N THR A 174 4.37 16.99 5.12
CA THR A 174 4.59 16.78 6.55
C THR A 174 3.33 17.22 7.32
N GLY A 175 2.69 16.28 7.99
CA GLY A 175 1.52 16.48 8.85
C GLY A 175 1.78 15.98 10.26
N GLU A 176 0.89 16.33 11.20
CA GLU A 176 0.93 15.83 12.57
C GLU A 176 0.80 14.29 12.59
N GLY A 177 1.73 13.61 13.25
CA GLY A 177 1.70 12.16 13.46
C GLY A 177 2.50 11.31 12.48
N LEU A 178 3.41 11.90 11.66
CA LEU A 178 4.35 11.20 10.76
C LEU A 178 5.79 11.26 11.27
#